data_e542c4ab38b9c79914ecce7a6715223a
#
_entry.id   e542c4ab38b9c79914ecce7a6715223a
#
_cell.length_a   1.000
_cell.length_b   1.000
_cell.length_c   1.000
_cell.angle_alpha   90.00
_cell.angle_beta   90.00
_cell.angle_gamma   90.00
#
_symmetry.space_group_name_H-M   'P 1'
#
loop_
_entity.id
_entity.type
_entity.pdbx_description
1 polymer ?
#
loop_
_entity_poly.entity_id
_entity_poly.type
_entity_poly.pdbx_seq_one_letter_code
_entity_poly.pdbx_strand_id
1 'polypeptide(L)'
;MFFFENKEIKERKKELSLQLNDPAAHFNLGAAYEKAGKLQDAIKEFGETIKFHPNSAEAHFNLGILYDSVKQGEKAIMHILKAGNLFGDKNDSVNKMESRRLLKEFYKKFGFKPEDIE
;
A
#
# COMPACT_ATOMS: atom_id res chain seq x y z
N MET A 1 28.73 -15.81 -4.63
CA MET A 1 27.26 -15.72 -4.54
C MET A 1 26.72 -14.82 -5.63
N PHE A 2 25.73 -15.27 -6.34
CA PHE A 2 25.13 -14.50 -7.42
C PHE A 2 23.80 -13.97 -6.99
N PHE A 3 23.60 -12.67 -7.17
CA PHE A 3 22.31 -12.03 -6.94
C PHE A 3 21.68 -11.75 -8.29
N PHE A 4 20.54 -12.39 -8.53
CA PHE A 4 19.78 -12.12 -9.73
C PHE A 4 18.64 -11.18 -9.35
N GLU A 5 18.66 -10.00 -9.93
CA GLU A 5 17.53 -9.11 -9.76
C GLU A 5 16.33 -9.70 -10.49
N ASN A 6 15.18 -9.68 -9.83
CA ASN A 6 13.91 -10.11 -10.43
C ASN A 6 13.69 -9.32 -11.72
N LYS A 7 13.35 -10.02 -12.80
CA LYS A 7 13.16 -9.41 -14.12
C LYS A 7 12.10 -8.32 -14.11
N GLU A 8 10.97 -8.58 -13.44
CA GLU A 8 9.89 -7.61 -13.34
C GLU A 8 10.33 -6.36 -12.59
N ILE A 9 11.04 -6.52 -11.47
CA ILE A 9 11.58 -5.39 -10.71
C ILE A 9 12.53 -4.58 -11.58
N LYS A 10 13.41 -5.23 -12.32
CA LYS A 10 14.36 -4.56 -13.22
C LYS A 10 13.63 -3.73 -14.28
N GLU A 11 12.60 -4.30 -14.89
CA GLU A 11 11.79 -3.61 -15.90
C GLU A 11 11.06 -2.40 -15.30
N ARG A 12 10.46 -2.54 -14.12
CA ARG A 12 9.77 -1.44 -13.45
C ARG A 12 10.72 -0.33 -13.02
N LYS A 13 11.92 -0.67 -12.56
CA LYS A 13 12.96 0.33 -12.26
C LYS A 13 13.34 1.12 -13.50
N LYS A 14 13.46 0.46 -14.64
CA LYS A 14 13.74 1.13 -15.91
C LYS A 14 12.65 2.10 -16.30
N GLU A 15 11.38 1.68 -16.20
CA GLU A 15 10.23 2.55 -16.46
C GLU A 15 10.26 3.77 -15.54
N LEU A 16 10.50 3.55 -14.24
CA LEU A 16 10.57 4.62 -13.26
C LEU A 16 11.70 5.59 -13.58
N SER A 17 12.87 5.11 -14.04
CA SER A 17 13.99 5.97 -14.38
C SER A 17 13.65 6.97 -15.49
N LEU A 18 12.65 6.66 -16.30
CA LEU A 18 12.17 7.54 -17.38
C LEU A 18 11.06 8.49 -16.90
N GLN A 19 10.40 8.18 -15.79
CA GLN A 19 9.24 8.92 -15.29
C GLN A 19 9.23 8.98 -13.76
N LEU A 20 10.23 9.65 -13.18
CA LEU A 20 10.45 9.66 -11.72
C LEU A 20 9.29 10.24 -10.90
N ASN A 21 8.49 11.11 -11.49
CA ASN A 21 7.36 11.75 -10.80
C ASN A 21 6.01 11.11 -11.17
N ASP A 22 6.03 9.98 -11.88
CA ASP A 22 4.81 9.28 -12.26
C ASP A 22 4.36 8.34 -11.13
N PRO A 23 3.23 8.62 -10.47
CA PRO A 23 2.75 7.73 -9.40
C PRO A 23 2.47 6.30 -9.90
N ALA A 24 2.07 6.14 -11.16
CA ALA A 24 1.83 4.81 -11.71
C ALA A 24 3.13 3.99 -11.81
N ALA A 25 4.25 4.63 -12.18
CA ALA A 25 5.54 3.95 -12.25
C ALA A 25 6.01 3.49 -10.86
N HIS A 26 5.85 4.33 -9.84
CA HIS A 26 6.13 3.95 -8.45
C HIS A 26 5.21 2.82 -7.98
N PHE A 27 3.93 2.92 -8.28
CA PHE A 27 2.94 1.89 -7.92
C PHE A 27 3.32 0.54 -8.54
N ASN A 28 3.66 0.53 -9.83
CA ASN A 28 4.03 -0.70 -10.53
C ASN A 28 5.28 -1.35 -9.94
N LEU A 29 6.28 -0.54 -9.60
CA LEU A 29 7.49 -1.03 -8.93
C LEU A 29 7.16 -1.57 -7.54
N GLY A 30 6.33 -0.86 -6.78
CA GLY A 30 5.86 -1.30 -5.46
C GLY A 30 5.18 -2.67 -5.53
N ALA A 31 4.29 -2.85 -6.51
CA ALA A 31 3.60 -4.12 -6.73
C ALA A 31 4.58 -5.25 -7.06
N ALA A 32 5.59 -4.96 -7.86
CA ALA A 32 6.62 -5.95 -8.20
C ALA A 32 7.45 -6.35 -6.97
N TYR A 33 7.80 -5.39 -6.12
CA TYR A 33 8.48 -5.67 -4.87
C TYR A 33 7.62 -6.51 -3.91
N GLU A 34 6.35 -6.17 -3.78
CA GLU A 34 5.42 -6.91 -2.92
C GLU A 34 5.34 -8.37 -3.36
N LYS A 35 5.16 -8.59 -4.64
CA LYS A 35 5.09 -9.92 -5.25
C LYS A 35 6.37 -10.73 -5.00
N ALA A 36 7.52 -10.07 -4.98
CA ALA A 36 8.81 -10.68 -4.70
C ALA A 36 9.11 -10.84 -3.20
N GLY A 37 8.20 -10.42 -2.33
CA GLY A 37 8.39 -10.50 -0.88
C GLY A 37 9.31 -9.43 -0.31
N LYS A 38 9.67 -8.42 -1.11
CA LYS A 38 10.53 -7.30 -0.67
C LYS A 38 9.66 -6.21 -0.07
N LEU A 39 9.19 -6.46 1.17
CA LEU A 39 8.14 -5.66 1.79
C LEU A 39 8.55 -4.21 2.07
N GLN A 40 9.76 -3.98 2.58
CA GLN A 40 10.22 -2.62 2.87
C GLN A 40 10.41 -1.79 1.59
N ASP A 41 10.92 -2.42 0.53
CA ASP A 41 11.04 -1.76 -0.77
C ASP A 41 9.67 -1.41 -1.35
N ALA A 42 8.69 -2.31 -1.20
CA ALA A 42 7.32 -2.07 -1.63
C ALA A 42 6.69 -0.90 -0.86
N ILE A 43 6.87 -0.86 0.47
CA ILE A 43 6.37 0.23 1.31
C ILE A 43 6.91 1.58 0.83
N LYS A 44 8.20 1.63 0.52
CA LYS A 44 8.84 2.84 0.03
C LYS A 44 8.20 3.31 -1.28
N GLU A 45 8.00 2.41 -2.24
CA GLU A 45 7.48 2.77 -3.55
C GLU A 45 5.99 3.15 -3.50
N PHE A 46 5.17 2.45 -2.71
CA PHE A 46 3.79 2.87 -2.51
C PHE A 46 3.72 4.20 -1.75
N GLY A 47 4.66 4.46 -0.86
CA GLY A 47 4.82 5.76 -0.20
C GLY A 47 5.06 6.88 -1.20
N GLU A 48 5.92 6.64 -2.20
CA GLU A 48 6.14 7.59 -3.29
C GLU A 48 4.88 7.77 -4.14
N THR A 49 4.13 6.70 -4.35
CA THR A 49 2.86 6.78 -5.08
C THR A 49 1.91 7.78 -4.42
N ILE A 50 1.71 7.69 -3.11
CA ILE A 50 0.79 8.60 -2.40
C ILE A 50 1.36 10.00 -2.23
N LYS A 51 2.68 10.17 -2.32
CA LYS A 51 3.30 11.48 -2.34
C LYS A 51 2.89 12.27 -3.58
N PHE A 52 2.86 11.62 -4.75
CA PHE A 52 2.47 12.25 -6.00
C PHE A 52 0.97 12.13 -6.30
N HIS A 53 0.30 11.15 -5.72
CA HIS A 53 -1.14 10.92 -5.89
C HIS A 53 -1.76 10.53 -4.53
N PRO A 54 -2.00 11.52 -3.65
CA PRO A 54 -2.48 11.25 -2.27
C PRO A 54 -3.81 10.52 -2.18
N ASN A 55 -4.62 10.58 -3.22
CA ASN A 55 -5.94 9.96 -3.24
C ASN A 55 -5.97 8.60 -3.94
N SER A 56 -4.82 7.95 -4.07
CA SER A 56 -4.76 6.58 -4.57
C SER A 56 -5.27 5.61 -3.51
N ALA A 57 -6.53 5.19 -3.66
CA ALA A 57 -7.15 4.24 -2.74
C ALA A 57 -6.37 2.91 -2.70
N GLU A 58 -5.95 2.44 -3.88
CA GLU A 58 -5.21 1.19 -4.02
C GLU A 58 -3.84 1.24 -3.33
N ALA A 59 -3.13 2.36 -3.45
CA ALA A 59 -1.83 2.50 -2.78
C ALA A 59 -1.99 2.52 -1.26
N HIS A 60 -2.99 3.22 -0.74
CA HIS A 60 -3.29 3.21 0.70
C HIS A 60 -3.69 1.80 1.16
N PHE A 61 -4.50 1.11 0.39
CA PHE A 61 -4.90 -0.26 0.71
C PHE A 61 -3.67 -1.19 0.78
N ASN A 62 -2.82 -1.13 -0.23
CA ASN A 62 -1.60 -1.96 -0.28
C ASN A 62 -0.65 -1.62 0.86
N LEU A 63 -0.49 -0.34 1.20
CA LEU A 63 0.31 0.07 2.36
C LEU A 63 -0.27 -0.48 3.65
N GLY A 64 -1.59 -0.47 3.81
CA GLY A 64 -2.23 -1.05 4.99
C GLY A 64 -1.90 -2.53 5.16
N ILE A 65 -2.00 -3.30 4.09
CA ILE A 65 -1.66 -4.72 4.08
C ILE A 65 -0.18 -4.94 4.41
N LEU A 66 0.71 -4.14 3.82
CA LEU A 66 2.15 -4.25 4.05
C LEU A 66 2.54 -3.89 5.48
N TYR A 67 1.96 -2.83 6.03
CA TYR A 67 2.22 -2.45 7.41
C TYR A 67 1.71 -3.51 8.40
N ASP A 68 0.58 -4.16 8.09
CA ASP A 68 0.13 -5.32 8.86
C ASP A 68 1.19 -6.43 8.83
N SER A 69 1.73 -6.74 7.65
CA SER A 69 2.74 -7.78 7.48
C SER A 69 4.02 -7.52 8.25
N VAL A 70 4.40 -6.24 8.42
CA VAL A 70 5.58 -5.86 9.21
C VAL A 70 5.23 -5.46 10.65
N LYS A 71 4.01 -5.75 11.07
CA LYS A 71 3.52 -5.58 12.45
C LYS A 71 3.52 -4.13 12.94
N GLN A 72 3.31 -3.19 12.04
CA GLN A 72 3.12 -1.78 12.38
C GLN A 72 1.62 -1.45 12.36
N GLY A 73 0.95 -1.81 13.44
CA GLY A 73 -0.51 -1.80 13.52
C GLY A 73 -1.16 -0.45 13.35
N GLU A 74 -0.63 0.60 13.96
CA GLU A 74 -1.19 1.95 13.82
C GLU A 74 -1.17 2.42 12.37
N LYS A 75 -0.04 2.25 11.70
CA LYS A 75 0.09 2.62 10.28
C LYS A 75 -0.81 1.78 9.39
N ALA A 76 -0.91 0.46 9.69
CA ALA A 76 -1.80 -0.42 8.95
C ALA A 76 -3.25 0.07 9.03
N ILE A 77 -3.71 0.43 10.23
CA ILE A 77 -5.06 0.93 10.47
C ILE A 77 -5.28 2.26 9.74
N MET A 78 -4.34 3.20 9.88
CA MET A 78 -4.46 4.52 9.23
C MET A 78 -4.61 4.41 7.72
N HIS A 79 -3.80 3.57 7.08
CA HIS A 79 -3.86 3.43 5.63
C HIS A 79 -5.11 2.67 5.16
N ILE A 80 -5.55 1.65 5.87
CA ILE A 80 -6.78 0.93 5.52
C ILE A 80 -8.01 1.83 5.73
N LEU A 81 -8.04 2.63 6.79
CA LEU A 81 -9.10 3.60 7.01
C LEU A 81 -9.17 4.60 5.84
N LYS A 82 -8.03 5.16 5.46
CA LYS A 82 -7.95 6.09 4.33
C LYS A 82 -8.39 5.44 3.03
N ALA A 83 -7.95 4.21 2.79
CA ALA A 83 -8.34 3.46 1.59
C ALA A 83 -9.86 3.29 1.52
N GLY A 84 -10.47 2.86 2.61
CA GLY A 84 -11.93 2.66 2.66
C GLY A 84 -12.70 3.94 2.37
N ASN A 85 -12.25 5.06 2.92
CA ASN A 85 -12.87 6.36 2.66
C ASN A 85 -12.73 6.75 1.17
N LEU A 86 -11.55 6.56 0.60
CA LEU A 86 -11.29 6.87 -0.81
C LEU A 86 -12.10 5.97 -1.75
N PHE A 87 -12.21 4.68 -1.46
CA PHE A 87 -13.05 3.79 -2.25
C PHE A 87 -14.53 4.21 -2.17
N GLY A 88 -14.96 4.63 -0.98
CA GLY A 88 -16.32 5.17 -0.81
C GLY A 88 -16.57 6.40 -1.67
N ASP A 89 -15.63 7.33 -1.72
CA ASP A 89 -15.71 8.54 -2.53
C ASP A 89 -15.79 8.22 -4.02
N LYS A 90 -15.21 7.10 -4.44
CA LYS A 90 -15.22 6.65 -5.84
C LYS A 90 -16.38 5.72 -6.15
N ASN A 91 -17.29 5.52 -5.21
CA ASN A 91 -18.43 4.60 -5.34
C ASN A 91 -18.01 3.14 -5.57
N ASP A 92 -16.81 2.77 -5.11
CA ASP A 92 -16.32 1.40 -5.16
C ASP A 92 -16.76 0.65 -3.90
N SER A 93 -17.99 0.16 -3.91
CA SER A 93 -18.60 -0.49 -2.76
C SER A 93 -17.88 -1.77 -2.34
N VAL A 94 -17.39 -2.54 -3.29
CA VAL A 94 -16.71 -3.81 -3.04
C VAL A 94 -15.43 -3.59 -2.24
N ASN A 95 -14.57 -2.70 -2.73
CA ASN A 95 -13.30 -2.42 -2.06
C ASN A 95 -13.49 -1.64 -0.77
N LYS A 96 -14.53 -0.80 -0.69
CA LYS A 96 -14.91 -0.14 0.56
C LYS A 96 -15.27 -1.16 1.64
N MET A 97 -16.08 -2.15 1.29
CA MET A 97 -16.48 -3.21 2.23
C MET A 97 -15.27 -4.04 2.69
N GLU A 98 -14.40 -4.38 1.76
CA GLU A 98 -13.19 -5.14 2.10
C GLU A 98 -12.27 -4.34 3.03
N SER A 99 -12.10 -3.05 2.77
CA SER A 99 -11.31 -2.16 3.63
C SER A 99 -11.90 -2.10 5.04
N ARG A 100 -13.23 -2.02 5.15
CA ARG A 100 -13.91 -2.01 6.46
C ARG A 100 -13.74 -3.33 7.21
N ARG A 101 -13.80 -4.44 6.49
CA ARG A 101 -13.57 -5.75 7.08
C ARG A 101 -12.16 -5.85 7.66
N LEU A 102 -11.17 -5.43 6.89
CA LEU A 102 -9.78 -5.41 7.34
C LEU A 102 -9.57 -4.45 8.50
N LEU A 103 -10.19 -3.28 8.45
CA LEU A 103 -10.08 -2.29 9.52
C LEU A 103 -10.53 -2.88 10.86
N LYS A 104 -11.68 -3.55 10.86
CA LYS A 104 -12.21 -4.21 12.06
C LYS A 104 -11.26 -5.29 12.56
N GLU A 105 -10.73 -6.09 11.63
CA GLU A 105 -9.77 -7.15 11.94
C GLU A 105 -8.48 -6.58 12.54
N PHE A 106 -7.98 -5.48 11.99
CA PHE A 106 -6.75 -4.83 12.46
C PHE A 106 -6.92 -4.20 13.85
N TYR A 107 -8.07 -3.55 14.11
CA TYR A 107 -8.35 -3.03 15.45
C TYR A 107 -8.25 -4.14 16.48
N LYS A 108 -8.86 -5.27 16.20
CA LYS A 108 -8.82 -6.43 17.10
C LYS A 108 -7.40 -6.99 17.24
N LYS A 109 -6.72 -7.17 16.12
CA LYS A 109 -5.39 -7.78 16.08
C LYS A 109 -4.35 -6.95 16.84
N PHE A 110 -4.39 -5.64 16.67
CA PHE A 110 -3.38 -4.74 17.25
C PHE A 110 -3.80 -4.08 18.56
N GLY A 111 -5.02 -4.36 19.02
CA GLY A 111 -5.48 -3.87 20.31
C GLY A 111 -5.83 -2.39 20.35
N PHE A 112 -6.15 -1.80 19.21
CA PHE A 112 -6.61 -0.42 19.13
C PHE A 112 -8.13 -0.35 19.10
N LYS A 113 -8.67 0.77 19.58
CA LYS A 113 -10.09 1.11 19.45
C LYS A 113 -10.23 2.23 18.42
N PRO A 114 -11.41 2.35 17.75
CA PRO A 114 -11.61 3.45 16.81
C PRO A 114 -11.26 4.83 17.37
N GLU A 115 -11.63 5.11 18.61
CA GLU A 115 -11.35 6.39 19.26
C GLU A 115 -9.86 6.66 19.49
N ASP A 116 -9.00 5.65 19.41
CA ASP A 116 -7.55 5.83 19.53
C ASP A 116 -6.94 6.43 18.26
N ILE A 117 -7.61 6.28 17.12
CA ILE A 117 -7.06 6.63 15.80
C ILE A 117 -8.00 7.57 15.03
N GLU A 118 -9.29 7.30 15.05
CA GLU A 118 -10.31 8.14 14.38
C GLU A 118 -10.74 9.33 15.28
#